data_0df4a82a3c440663e16d47040b2033a9
#
_entry.id   0df4a82a3c440663e16d47040b2033a9
#
_cell.length_a   1.000
_cell.length_b   1.000
_cell.length_c   1.000
_cell.angle_alpha   90.00
_cell.angle_beta   90.00
_cell.angle_gamma   90.00
#
_symmetry.space_group_name_H-M   'P 1'
#
loop_
_entity.id
_entity.type
_entity.pdbx_description
1 polymer ?
#
loop_
_entity_poly.entity_id
_entity_poly.type
_entity_poly.pdbx_seq_one_letter_code
_entity_poly.pdbx_strand_id
1 'polypeptide(L)' 'MHINDNINNIEEIAIRSEILRLRLEHHDLEAAIDALTTIGSIDQLQIGRLKKRKLLLRDRIAILEDQLTPDIIA' A
#
# COMPACT_ATOMS: atom_id res chain seq x y z
N MET A 1 -6.16 23.08 -16.48
CA MET A 1 -5.08 22.60 -15.69
C MET A 1 -5.45 21.40 -14.91
N HIS A 2 -4.63 20.51 -14.80
CA HIS A 2 -4.95 19.34 -14.04
C HIS A 2 -3.85 19.04 -13.09
N ILE A 3 -4.08 18.15 -12.20
CA ILE A 3 -3.16 17.85 -11.22
C ILE A 3 -1.80 17.58 -11.63
N ASN A 4 -1.60 16.91 -12.67
CA ASN A 4 -0.26 16.56 -13.05
C ASN A 4 0.59 17.76 -13.37
N ASP A 5 0.01 18.91 -13.51
CA ASP A 5 0.79 20.10 -13.76
C ASP A 5 1.60 20.46 -12.53
N ASN A 6 1.26 19.91 -11.38
CA ASN A 6 1.96 20.24 -10.17
C ASN A 6 2.94 19.14 -9.76
N ILE A 7 3.04 18.08 -10.55
CA ILE A 7 3.93 16.99 -10.22
C ILE A 7 4.99 16.90 -11.27
N ASN A 8 6.22 17.11 -10.95
CA ASN A 8 7.30 17.00 -11.91
C ASN A 8 7.75 15.55 -12.03
N ASN A 9 8.63 15.28 -12.97
CA ASN A 9 9.08 13.91 -13.21
C ASN A 9 9.75 13.27 -12.01
N ILE A 10 10.47 14.06 -11.24
CA ILE A 10 11.17 13.52 -10.08
C ILE A 10 10.14 13.14 -9.03
N GLU A 11 9.13 13.97 -8.83
CA GLU A 11 8.10 13.67 -7.85
C GLU A 11 7.30 12.45 -8.27
N GLU A 12 7.00 12.32 -9.55
CA GLU A 12 6.26 11.16 -10.04
C GLU A 12 7.08 9.88 -9.82
N ILE A 13 8.36 9.90 -10.09
CA ILE A 13 9.22 8.75 -9.88
C ILE A 13 9.25 8.38 -8.40
N ALA A 14 9.35 9.38 -7.53
CA ALA A 14 9.38 9.14 -6.10
C ALA A 14 8.07 8.49 -5.62
N ILE A 15 6.93 8.98 -6.10
CA ILE A 15 5.63 8.42 -5.72
C ILE A 15 5.52 6.98 -6.23
N ARG A 16 5.91 6.71 -7.47
CA ARG A 16 5.83 5.36 -8.02
C ARG A 16 6.75 4.40 -7.27
N SER A 17 7.95 4.86 -6.88
CA SER A 17 8.86 4.04 -6.10
C SER A 17 8.28 3.70 -4.73
N GLU A 18 7.61 4.68 -4.12
CA GLU A 18 7.01 4.46 -2.82
C GLU A 18 5.85 3.46 -2.92
N ILE A 19 5.04 3.58 -3.98
CA ILE A 19 3.94 2.64 -4.20
C ILE A 19 4.50 1.21 -4.34
N LEU A 20 5.59 1.04 -5.10
CA LEU A 20 6.17 -0.28 -5.26
C LEU A 20 6.67 -0.84 -3.94
N ARG A 21 7.31 0.00 -3.13
CA ARG A 21 7.81 -0.42 -1.83
C ARG A 21 6.65 -0.85 -0.93
N LEU A 22 5.58 -0.07 -0.92
CA LEU A 22 4.42 -0.38 -0.08
C LEU A 22 3.68 -1.63 -0.57
N ARG A 23 3.61 -1.84 -1.87
CA ARG A 23 2.98 -3.03 -2.41
C ARG A 23 3.76 -4.28 -2.04
N LEU A 24 5.09 -4.18 -2.04
CA LEU A 24 5.92 -5.32 -1.64
C LEU A 24 5.71 -5.62 -0.16
N GLU A 25 5.66 -4.59 0.67
CA GLU A 25 5.43 -4.78 2.09
C GLU A 25 4.04 -5.37 2.34
N HIS A 26 3.04 -4.90 1.59
CA HIS A 26 1.67 -5.42 1.70
C HIS A 26 1.64 -6.91 1.33
N HIS A 27 2.33 -7.28 0.27
CA HIS A 27 2.42 -8.67 -0.15
C HIS A 27 3.09 -9.53 0.93
N ASP A 28 4.17 -9.02 1.53
CA ASP A 28 4.88 -9.75 2.57
C ASP A 28 4.00 -9.96 3.80
N LEU A 29 3.19 -8.94 4.14
CA LEU A 29 2.28 -9.07 5.28
C LEU A 29 1.17 -10.08 5.00
N GLU A 30 0.66 -10.13 3.76
CA GLU A 30 -0.32 -11.13 3.40
C GLU A 30 0.27 -12.53 3.54
N ALA A 31 1.50 -12.72 3.08
CA ALA A 31 2.16 -14.01 3.17
C ALA A 31 2.38 -14.42 4.64
N ALA A 32 2.75 -13.46 5.48
CA ALA A 32 2.94 -13.73 6.90
C ALA A 32 1.64 -14.11 7.60
N ILE A 33 0.55 -13.40 7.29
CA ILE A 33 -0.77 -13.70 7.85
C ILE A 33 -1.22 -15.09 7.42
N ASP A 34 -1.04 -15.41 6.13
CA ASP A 34 -1.42 -16.71 5.61
C ASP A 34 -0.62 -17.83 6.28
N ALA A 35 0.68 -17.62 6.46
CA ALA A 35 1.53 -18.61 7.11
C ALA A 35 1.07 -18.86 8.56
N LEU A 36 0.82 -17.79 9.32
CA LEU A 36 0.39 -17.92 10.69
C LEU A 36 -0.98 -18.60 10.79
N THR A 37 -1.87 -18.28 9.88
CA THR A 37 -3.19 -18.88 9.84
C THR A 37 -3.10 -20.36 9.49
N THR A 38 -2.26 -20.69 8.51
CA THR A 38 -2.12 -22.06 8.06
C THR A 38 -1.55 -22.98 9.14
N ILE A 39 -0.58 -22.50 9.90
CA ILE A 39 -0.01 -23.33 10.95
C ILE A 39 -0.88 -23.32 12.22
N GLY A 40 -1.98 -22.58 12.20
CA GLY A 40 -2.87 -22.57 13.35
C GLY A 40 -2.32 -21.79 14.53
N SER A 41 -1.61 -20.68 14.27
CA SER A 41 -1.07 -19.89 15.36
C SER A 41 -2.16 -19.42 16.28
N ILE A 42 -1.91 -19.46 17.56
CA ILE A 42 -2.87 -19.00 18.55
C ILE A 42 -2.57 -17.56 18.93
N ASP A 43 -1.55 -16.94 18.34
CA ASP A 43 -1.21 -15.58 18.69
C ASP A 43 -2.11 -14.62 17.90
N GLN A 44 -3.32 -14.47 18.36
CA GLN A 44 -4.30 -13.63 17.70
C GLN A 44 -3.92 -12.17 17.76
N LEU A 45 -3.15 -11.75 18.76
CA LEU A 45 -2.75 -10.36 18.86
C LEU A 45 -1.75 -10.03 17.75
N GLN A 46 -0.81 -10.92 17.48
CA GLN A 46 0.15 -10.72 16.40
C GLN A 46 -0.55 -10.71 15.06
N ILE A 47 -1.45 -11.64 14.83
CA ILE A 47 -2.21 -11.69 13.56
C ILE A 47 -3.01 -10.40 13.39
N GLY A 48 -3.64 -9.92 14.46
CA GLY A 48 -4.39 -8.68 14.41
C GLY A 48 -3.54 -7.47 14.06
N ARG A 49 -2.32 -7.41 14.62
CA ARG A 49 -1.41 -6.32 14.31
C ARG A 49 -0.98 -6.34 12.85
N LEU A 50 -0.70 -7.52 12.32
CA LEU A 50 -0.31 -7.66 10.92
C LEU A 50 -1.46 -7.27 9.98
N LYS A 51 -2.68 -7.66 10.32
CA LYS A 51 -3.85 -7.30 9.53
C LYS A 51 -4.07 -5.79 9.54
N LYS A 52 -3.88 -5.15 10.69
CA LYS A 52 -4.04 -3.71 10.79
C LYS A 52 -2.98 -3.00 9.97
N ARG A 53 -1.74 -3.47 10.04
CA ARG A 53 -0.65 -2.91 9.25
C ARG A 53 -0.95 -3.04 7.76
N LYS A 54 -1.43 -4.20 7.34
CA LYS A 54 -1.78 -4.43 5.94
C LYS A 54 -2.84 -3.43 5.46
N LEU A 55 -3.84 -3.18 6.29
CA LEU A 55 -4.90 -2.27 5.93
C LEU A 55 -4.38 -0.84 5.81
N LEU A 56 -3.50 -0.42 6.71
CA LEU A 56 -2.91 0.91 6.64
C LEU A 56 -2.07 1.09 5.39
N LEU A 57 -1.34 0.05 4.98
CA LEU A 57 -0.55 0.10 3.77
C LEU A 57 -1.45 0.22 2.55
N ARG A 58 -2.55 -0.51 2.53
CA ARG A 58 -3.49 -0.43 1.41
C ARG A 58 -4.07 0.97 1.29
N ASP A 59 -4.42 1.60 2.40
CA ASP A 59 -4.96 2.94 2.40
C ASP A 59 -3.91 3.93 1.90
N ARG A 60 -2.66 3.76 2.32
CA ARG A 60 -1.58 4.64 1.88
C ARG A 60 -1.33 4.49 0.38
N ILE A 61 -1.34 3.28 -0.13
CA ILE A 61 -1.18 3.03 -1.56
C ILE A 61 -2.28 3.75 -2.34
N ALA A 62 -3.51 3.65 -1.87
CA ALA A 62 -4.63 4.30 -2.55
C ALA A 62 -4.44 5.82 -2.62
N ILE A 63 -3.96 6.43 -1.54
CA ILE A 63 -3.72 7.86 -1.51
C ILE A 63 -2.64 8.24 -2.53
N LEU A 64 -1.56 7.46 -2.58
CA LEU A 64 -0.48 7.75 -3.50
C LEU A 64 -0.89 7.54 -4.96
N GLU A 65 -1.68 6.53 -5.21
CA GLU A 65 -2.18 6.28 -6.57
C GLU A 65 -3.08 7.43 -7.02
N ASP A 66 -3.86 7.97 -6.10
CA ASP A 66 -4.70 9.11 -6.42
C ASP A 66 -3.87 10.33 -6.80
N GLN A 67 -2.70 10.50 -6.23
CA GLN A 67 -1.84 11.62 -6.56
C GLN A 67 -1.30 11.52 -7.98
N LEU A 68 -1.18 10.30 -8.51
CA LEU A 68 -0.67 10.12 -9.85
C LEU A 68 -1.76 10.17 -10.89
N THR A 69 -2.98 9.78 -10.53
CA THR A 69 -4.04 9.67 -11.47
C THR A 69 -4.84 10.95 -11.51
N PRO A 70 -4.94 11.60 -12.62
CA PRO A 70 -5.68 12.83 -12.70
C PRO A 70 -7.13 12.47 -12.51
N ASP A 71 -7.81 13.39 -11.95
CA ASP A 71 -9.12 13.14 -11.63
C ASP A 71 -9.97 13.34 -12.75
N ILE A 72 -9.90 12.65 -13.74
CA ILE A 72 -10.63 12.87 -14.75
C ILE A 72 -11.44 11.94 -15.05
N ILE A 73 -11.51 11.07 -14.59
CA ILE A 73 -12.25 10.15 -14.90
C ILE A 73 -13.45 10.42 -15.15
N ALA A 74 -13.84 11.00 -15.11
CA ALA A 74 -15.05 11.32 -15.42
C ALA A 74 -15.86 10.62 -15.96
#